data_76868c2d314b8408216feec178231ee9
#
_entry.id   76868c2d314b8408216feec178231ee9
#
_cell.length_a   1.000
_cell.length_b   1.000
_cell.length_c   1.000
_cell.angle_alpha   90.00
_cell.angle_beta   90.00
_cell.angle_gamma   90.00
#
_symmetry.space_group_name_H-M   'P 1'
#
loop_
_entity.id
_entity.type
_entity.pdbx_description
1 polymer ?
#
loop_
_entity_poly.entity_id
_entity_poly.type
_entity_poly.pdbx_seq_one_letter_code
_entity_poly.pdbx_strand_id
1 'polypeptide(L)'
;MNVLFVCKQNAGRSQMAQALYEGRGGNARSAGTTPASRVHPEVAELMPELADRVPKQLDTVDAEWADIVVTMGCGDACPVIPGRRYIDWDLQDPAGQDVEMVREIRNEIERRVAELPL
;
A
#
# COMPACT_ATOMS: atom_id res chain seq x y z
N MET A 1 -7.63 -14.93 -0.02
CA MET A 1 -6.36 -14.61 -0.68
C MET A 1 -5.62 -13.56 0.12
N ASN A 2 -4.33 -13.78 0.34
CA ASN A 2 -3.48 -12.87 1.12
C ASN A 2 -2.76 -11.90 0.20
N VAL A 3 -2.97 -10.60 0.36
CA VAL A 3 -2.36 -9.58 -0.50
C VAL A 3 -1.44 -8.69 0.33
N LEU A 4 -0.20 -8.55 -0.12
CA LEU A 4 0.79 -7.65 0.49
C LEU A 4 0.98 -6.44 -0.43
N PHE A 5 0.72 -5.26 0.11
CA PHE A 5 0.92 -3.99 -0.59
C PHE A 5 2.24 -3.37 -0.17
N VAL A 6 3.10 -3.08 -1.13
CA VAL A 6 4.45 -2.55 -0.88
C VAL A 6 4.65 -1.23 -1.62
N CYS A 7 5.04 -0.20 -0.90
CA CYS A 7 5.52 1.04 -1.49
C CYS A 7 6.82 1.44 -0.80
N LYS A 8 7.36 2.63 -1.09
CA LYS A 8 8.64 3.04 -0.53
C LYS A 8 8.55 3.27 0.98
N GLN A 9 7.63 4.12 1.43
CA GLN A 9 7.59 4.61 2.81
C GLN A 9 6.53 3.97 3.69
N ASN A 10 5.61 3.21 3.12
CA ASN A 10 4.46 2.63 3.83
C ASN A 10 3.69 3.68 4.65
N ALA A 11 3.63 4.89 4.13
CA ALA A 11 3.02 6.04 4.80
C ALA A 11 1.84 6.64 4.01
N GLY A 12 1.56 6.12 2.83
CA GLY A 12 0.47 6.61 1.96
C GLY A 12 -0.16 5.50 1.13
N ARG A 13 0.39 5.23 -0.05
CA ARG A 13 -0.23 4.35 -1.05
C ARG A 13 -0.54 2.94 -0.52
N SER A 14 0.43 2.27 0.09
CA SER A 14 0.24 0.92 0.59
C SER A 14 -0.69 0.86 1.79
N GLN A 15 -0.69 1.87 2.66
CA GLN A 15 -1.62 1.95 3.78
C GLN A 15 -3.06 2.13 3.30
N MET A 16 -3.27 3.01 2.31
CA MET A 16 -4.60 3.21 1.72
C MET A 16 -5.09 1.93 1.04
N ALA A 17 -4.23 1.27 0.28
CA ALA A 17 -4.58 0.04 -0.41
C ALA A 17 -4.96 -1.07 0.57
N GLN A 18 -4.21 -1.22 1.65
CA GLN A 18 -4.54 -2.20 2.69
C GLN A 18 -5.92 -1.95 3.28
N ALA A 19 -6.20 -0.71 3.67
CA ALA A 19 -7.49 -0.35 4.27
C ALA A 19 -8.66 -0.61 3.30
N LEU A 20 -8.50 -0.25 2.03
CA LEU A 20 -9.54 -0.41 1.02
C LEU A 20 -9.79 -1.89 0.70
N TYR A 21 -8.75 -2.71 0.65
CA TYR A 21 -8.89 -4.14 0.41
C TYR A 21 -9.55 -4.84 1.62
N GLU A 22 -9.14 -4.49 2.83
CA GLU A 22 -9.77 -4.99 4.05
C GLU A 22 -11.25 -4.60 4.11
N GLY A 23 -11.59 -3.41 3.64
CA GLY A 23 -12.98 -2.95 3.55
C GLY A 23 -13.85 -3.79 2.63
N ARG A 24 -13.25 -4.52 1.69
CA ARG A 24 -13.95 -5.48 0.83
C ARG A 24 -14.05 -6.88 1.46
N GLY A 25 -13.45 -7.08 2.63
CA GLY A 25 -13.41 -8.38 3.29
C GLY A 25 -12.17 -9.20 2.98
N GLY A 26 -11.17 -8.60 2.35
CA GLY A 26 -9.91 -9.28 2.01
C GLY A 26 -8.91 -9.28 3.15
N ASN A 27 -7.91 -10.17 3.06
CA ASN A 27 -6.79 -10.23 4.00
C ASN A 27 -5.62 -9.45 3.40
N ALA A 28 -5.19 -8.39 4.08
CA ALA A 28 -4.13 -7.54 3.58
C ALA A 28 -3.08 -7.21 4.66
N ARG A 29 -1.86 -7.02 4.19
CA ARG A 29 -0.77 -6.40 4.95
C ARG A 29 -0.12 -5.36 4.07
N SER A 30 0.62 -4.44 4.66
CA SER A 30 1.40 -3.47 3.89
C SER A 30 2.76 -3.26 4.53
N ALA A 31 3.72 -2.84 3.72
CA ALA A 31 5.09 -2.62 4.19
C ALA A 31 5.80 -1.63 3.26
N GLY A 32 6.93 -1.10 3.71
CA GLY A 32 7.76 -0.19 2.94
C GLY A 32 9.18 -0.68 2.84
N THR A 33 9.86 -0.31 1.77
CA THR A 33 11.29 -0.60 1.60
C THR A 33 12.15 0.35 2.44
N THR A 34 11.64 1.57 2.69
CA THR A 34 12.26 2.59 3.54
C THR A 34 11.15 3.29 4.33
N PRO A 35 10.64 2.65 5.41
CA PRO A 35 9.45 3.16 6.08
C PRO A 35 9.68 4.53 6.73
N ALA A 36 8.66 5.39 6.61
CA ALA A 36 8.62 6.67 7.32
C ALA A 36 8.27 6.43 8.80
N SER A 37 8.38 7.48 9.61
CA SER A 37 8.06 7.37 11.04
C SER A 37 6.56 7.32 11.32
N ARG A 38 5.75 7.83 10.40
CA ARG A 38 4.29 7.87 10.56
C ARG A 38 3.62 8.01 9.19
N VAL A 39 2.32 7.77 9.15
CA VAL A 39 1.50 8.01 7.96
C VAL A 39 1.56 9.50 7.61
N HIS A 40 1.61 9.81 6.32
CA HIS A 40 1.65 11.21 5.85
C HIS A 40 0.42 11.97 6.34
N PRO A 41 0.58 13.21 6.83
CA PRO A 41 -0.54 14.00 7.37
C PRO A 41 -1.69 14.18 6.38
N GLU A 42 -1.40 14.41 5.11
CA GLU A 42 -2.40 14.58 4.07
C GLU A 42 -3.19 13.30 3.80
N VAL A 43 -2.59 12.15 4.01
CA VAL A 43 -3.27 10.84 3.92
C VAL A 43 -4.17 10.63 5.13
N ALA A 44 -3.67 10.94 6.33
CA ALA A 44 -4.45 10.85 7.57
C ALA A 44 -5.62 11.83 7.57
N GLU A 45 -5.48 12.98 6.92
CA GLU A 45 -6.58 13.93 6.78
C GLU A 45 -7.72 13.35 5.93
N LEU A 46 -7.38 12.68 4.84
CA LEU A 46 -8.36 12.06 3.95
C LEU A 46 -8.96 10.78 4.54
N MET A 47 -8.14 9.99 5.22
CA MET A 47 -8.52 8.70 5.82
C MET A 47 -8.09 8.67 7.29
N PRO A 48 -8.88 9.31 8.20
CA PRO A 48 -8.50 9.43 9.61
C PRO A 48 -8.24 8.10 10.32
N GLU A 49 -8.85 7.01 9.85
CA GLU A 49 -8.61 5.68 10.39
C GLU A 49 -7.16 5.21 10.23
N LEU A 50 -6.38 5.84 9.36
CA LEU A 50 -4.97 5.50 9.15
C LEU A 50 -4.02 6.31 10.06
N ALA A 51 -4.53 7.31 10.78
CA ALA A 51 -3.67 8.22 11.55
C ALA A 51 -2.80 7.51 12.59
N ASP A 52 -3.31 6.43 13.18
CA ASP A 52 -2.61 5.67 14.22
C ASP A 52 -1.81 4.49 13.67
N ARG A 53 -1.82 4.27 12.35
CA ARG A 53 -1.05 3.19 11.73
C ARG A 53 0.43 3.54 11.76
N VAL A 54 1.26 2.52 12.01
CA VAL A 54 2.72 2.67 12.04
C VAL A 54 3.30 2.03 10.77
N PRO A 55 4.02 2.82 9.95
CA PRO A 55 4.76 2.24 8.83
C PRO A 55 5.73 1.15 9.28
N LYS A 56 5.83 0.08 8.51
CA LYS A 56 6.69 -1.04 8.87
C LYS A 56 7.61 -1.42 7.72
N GLN A 57 8.77 -1.97 8.07
CA GLN A 57 9.74 -2.49 7.11
C GLN A 57 9.22 -3.77 6.47
N LEU A 58 9.40 -3.89 5.16
CA LEU A 58 9.16 -5.14 4.45
C LEU A 58 10.08 -6.22 5.01
N ASP A 59 9.52 -7.38 5.32
CA ASP A 59 10.25 -8.52 5.85
C ASP A 59 9.88 -9.82 5.15
N THR A 60 10.64 -10.90 5.43
CA THR A 60 10.41 -12.19 4.81
C THR A 60 9.13 -12.87 5.28
N VAL A 61 8.69 -12.57 6.49
CA VAL A 61 7.44 -13.15 7.05
C VAL A 61 6.23 -12.67 6.25
N ASP A 62 6.16 -11.36 5.99
CA ASP A 62 5.08 -10.81 5.17
C ASP A 62 5.13 -11.33 3.75
N ALA A 63 6.34 -11.43 3.19
CA ALA A 63 6.54 -11.91 1.84
C ALA A 63 6.10 -13.38 1.67
N GLU A 64 6.42 -14.22 2.63
CA GLU A 64 6.02 -15.63 2.62
C GLU A 64 4.53 -15.82 2.85
N TRP A 65 3.91 -14.94 3.63
CA TRP A 65 2.48 -14.96 3.89
C TRP A 65 1.66 -14.63 2.64
N ALA A 66 2.17 -13.78 1.74
CA ALA A 66 1.42 -13.23 0.62
C ALA A 66 1.19 -14.25 -0.50
N ASP A 67 -0.02 -14.26 -1.06
CA ASP A 67 -0.31 -14.95 -2.33
C ASP A 67 -0.05 -14.00 -3.49
N ILE A 68 -0.36 -12.72 -3.32
CA ILE A 68 -0.13 -11.67 -4.31
C ILE A 68 0.67 -10.55 -3.64
N VAL A 69 1.69 -10.05 -4.32
CA VAL A 69 2.44 -8.86 -3.91
C VAL A 69 2.14 -7.73 -4.90
N VAL A 70 1.58 -6.64 -4.40
CA VAL A 70 1.30 -5.45 -5.19
C VAL A 70 2.32 -4.37 -4.82
N THR A 71 3.14 -3.99 -5.80
CA THR A 71 4.15 -2.95 -5.60
C THR A 71 3.64 -1.62 -6.16
N MET A 72 3.99 -0.51 -5.48
CA MET A 72 3.48 0.82 -5.80
C MET A 72 4.60 1.84 -5.71
N GLY A 73 5.37 1.97 -6.82
CA GLY A 73 6.33 3.06 -6.93
C GLY A 73 7.61 2.94 -6.13
N CYS A 74 8.00 1.73 -5.71
CA CYS A 74 9.29 1.53 -5.03
C CYS A 74 10.45 1.28 -6.03
N GLY A 75 10.15 1.20 -7.31
CA GLY A 75 11.17 1.03 -8.35
C GLY A 75 12.03 -0.21 -8.13
N ASP A 76 13.34 -0.06 -8.35
CA ASP A 76 14.29 -1.16 -8.20
C ASP A 76 14.45 -1.63 -6.74
N ALA A 77 13.99 -0.82 -5.78
CA ALA A 77 14.04 -1.20 -4.36
C ALA A 77 12.98 -2.25 -3.99
N CYS A 78 11.97 -2.46 -4.84
CA CYS A 78 10.96 -3.49 -4.60
C CYS A 78 11.56 -4.86 -4.87
N PRO A 79 11.59 -5.75 -3.88
CA PRO A 79 12.13 -7.08 -4.09
C PRO A 79 11.20 -7.93 -4.94
N VAL A 80 11.79 -8.81 -5.75
CA VAL A 80 11.05 -9.86 -6.45
C VAL A 80 11.17 -11.14 -5.63
N ILE A 81 10.04 -11.67 -5.19
CA ILE A 81 10.01 -12.89 -4.38
C ILE A 81 9.57 -14.05 -5.28
N PRO A 82 10.44 -15.04 -5.53
CA PRO A 82 10.09 -16.16 -6.39
C PRO A 82 8.86 -16.93 -5.88
N GLY A 83 8.04 -17.40 -6.82
CA GLY A 83 6.87 -18.20 -6.48
C GLY A 83 5.64 -17.40 -6.05
N ARG A 84 5.70 -16.07 -6.09
CA ARG A 84 4.57 -15.21 -5.78
C ARG A 84 4.09 -14.49 -7.03
N ARG A 85 2.80 -14.20 -7.10
CA ARG A 85 2.23 -13.38 -8.16
C ARG A 85 2.52 -11.92 -7.86
N TYR A 86 3.10 -11.21 -8.82
CA TYR A 86 3.43 -9.79 -8.71
C TYR A 86 2.53 -8.94 -9.59
N ILE A 87 2.09 -7.82 -9.04
CA ILE A 87 1.38 -6.78 -9.78
C ILE A 87 2.05 -5.46 -9.42
N ASP A 88 2.45 -4.69 -10.43
CA ASP A 88 3.02 -3.37 -10.21
C ASP A 88 2.01 -2.31 -10.61
N TRP A 89 1.69 -1.40 -9.68
CA TRP A 89 0.81 -0.27 -9.93
C TRP A 89 1.65 1.00 -10.04
N ASP A 90 1.59 1.64 -11.20
CA ASP A 90 2.23 2.93 -11.41
C ASP A 90 1.31 4.02 -10.82
N LEU A 91 1.68 4.52 -9.65
CA LEU A 91 0.89 5.49 -8.90
C LEU A 91 1.76 6.65 -8.45
N GLN A 92 1.20 7.87 -8.48
CA GLN A 92 1.87 9.05 -7.98
C GLN A 92 2.01 8.98 -6.45
N ASP A 93 3.15 9.47 -5.93
CA ASP A 93 3.39 9.53 -4.49
C ASP A 93 2.55 10.66 -3.89
N PRO A 94 1.73 10.39 -2.86
CA PRO A 94 0.91 11.43 -2.21
C PRO A 94 1.70 12.37 -1.30
N ALA A 95 2.96 12.04 -0.97
CA ALA A 95 3.76 12.85 -0.06
C ALA A 95 3.91 14.28 -0.58
N GLY A 96 3.58 15.27 0.25
CA GLY A 96 3.69 16.68 -0.10
C GLY A 96 2.63 17.19 -1.07
N GLN A 97 1.66 16.37 -1.44
CA GLN A 97 0.56 16.80 -2.31
C GLN A 97 -0.60 17.37 -1.50
N ASP A 98 -1.47 18.15 -2.14
CA ASP A 98 -2.68 18.63 -1.47
C ASP A 98 -3.72 17.50 -1.33
N VAL A 99 -4.74 17.74 -0.50
CA VAL A 99 -5.76 16.73 -0.20
C VAL A 99 -6.52 16.29 -1.45
N GLU A 100 -6.75 17.19 -2.39
CA GLU A 100 -7.45 16.84 -3.64
C GLU A 100 -6.64 15.86 -4.49
N MET A 101 -5.32 16.06 -4.58
CA MET A 101 -4.46 15.13 -5.29
C MET A 101 -4.38 13.78 -4.55
N VAL A 102 -4.30 13.80 -3.24
CA VAL A 102 -4.32 12.58 -2.44
C VAL A 102 -5.62 11.81 -2.65
N ARG A 103 -6.75 12.53 -2.75
CA ARG A 103 -8.06 11.93 -3.04
C ARG A 103 -8.08 11.25 -4.41
N GLU A 104 -7.49 11.87 -5.42
CA GLU A 104 -7.40 11.28 -6.76
C GLU A 104 -6.56 9.99 -6.74
N ILE A 105 -5.45 9.99 -6.03
CA ILE A 105 -4.60 8.81 -5.87
C ILE A 105 -5.36 7.70 -5.15
N ARG A 106 -6.04 8.03 -4.06
CA ARG A 106 -6.88 7.08 -3.32
C ARG A 106 -7.98 6.48 -4.19
N ASN A 107 -8.64 7.30 -5.00
CA ASN A 107 -9.71 6.82 -5.87
C ASN A 107 -9.18 5.86 -6.94
N GLU A 108 -7.97 6.11 -7.46
CA GLU A 108 -7.33 5.18 -8.38
C GLU A 108 -6.95 3.87 -7.70
N ILE A 109 -6.44 3.93 -6.48
CA ILE A 109 -6.15 2.73 -5.69
C ILE A 109 -7.43 1.93 -5.46
N GLU A 110 -8.53 2.60 -5.13
CA GLU A 110 -9.82 1.95 -4.91
C GLU A 110 -10.30 1.19 -6.16
N ARG A 111 -10.16 1.80 -7.34
CA ARG A 111 -10.52 1.13 -8.58
C ARG A 111 -9.69 -0.14 -8.81
N ARG A 112 -8.38 -0.06 -8.57
CA ARG A 112 -7.47 -1.19 -8.77
C ARG A 112 -7.68 -2.28 -7.72
N VAL A 113 -7.92 -1.91 -6.48
CA VAL A 113 -8.25 -2.84 -5.39
C VAL A 113 -9.52 -3.61 -5.73
N ALA A 114 -10.50 -2.97 -6.32
CA ALA A 114 -11.78 -3.61 -6.70
C ALA A 114 -11.59 -4.73 -7.73
N GLU A 115 -10.50 -4.73 -8.48
CA GLU A 115 -10.21 -5.75 -9.48
C GLU A 115 -9.43 -6.94 -8.91
N LEU A 116 -8.93 -6.84 -7.69
CA LEU A 116 -8.18 -7.92 -7.05
C LEU A 116 -9.13 -9.03 -6.59
N PRO A 117 -8.70 -10.30 -6.68
CA PRO A 117 -9.47 -11.40 -6.09
C PRO A 117 -9.50 -11.29 -4.56
N LEU A 118 -10.53 -11.83 -3.95
CA LEU A 118 -10.64 -11.87 -2.49
C LEU A 118 -10.17 -13.20 -1.89
#